data_3bfbbb4a7cee057c136479a676d1c707
#
_entry.id   3bfbbb4a7cee057c136479a676d1c707
#
_cell.length_a   1.000
_cell.length_b   1.000
_cell.length_c   1.000
_cell.angle_alpha   90.00
_cell.angle_beta   90.00
_cell.angle_gamma   90.00
#
_symmetry.space_group_name_H-M   'P 1'
#
loop_
_entity.id
_entity.type
_entity.pdbx_description
1 polymer ?
#
loop_
_entity_poly.entity_id
_entity_poly.type
_entity_poly.pdbx_seq_one_letter_code
_entity_poly.pdbx_strand_id
1 'polypeptide(L)' 'MASMLIQVDADLSDELSGAFPHLTARHGADSTTLIGKVTDQQELLGVMNLLVSMGIEILVVLRIPDE' A
#
# COMPACT_ATOMS: atom_id res chain seq x y z
N MET A 1 -10.24 13.06 -2.26
CA MET A 1 -9.47 11.99 -1.63
C MET A 1 -10.08 10.65 -1.98
N ALA A 2 -9.29 9.67 -2.28
CA ALA A 2 -9.76 8.34 -2.59
C ALA A 2 -9.08 7.33 -1.66
N SER A 3 -9.83 6.29 -1.30
CA SER A 3 -9.25 5.17 -0.59
C SER A 3 -8.62 4.22 -1.60
N MET A 4 -7.45 3.70 -1.26
CA MET A 4 -6.73 2.76 -2.12
C MET A 4 -6.47 1.47 -1.35
N LEU A 5 -6.51 0.38 -2.07
CA LEU A 5 -6.11 -0.92 -1.57
C LEU A 5 -4.95 -1.41 -2.42
N ILE A 6 -3.83 -1.71 -1.79
CA ILE A 6 -2.65 -2.23 -2.48
C ILE A 6 -2.27 -3.55 -1.81
N GLN A 7 -2.32 -4.62 -2.58
CA GLN A 7 -1.91 -5.94 -2.11
C GLN A 7 -0.54 -6.27 -2.68
N VAL A 8 0.36 -6.69 -1.81
CA VAL A 8 1.74 -7.01 -2.20
C VAL A 8 2.09 -8.42 -1.75
N ASP A 9 2.97 -9.06 -2.53
CA ASP A 9 3.47 -10.41 -2.23
C ASP A 9 4.71 -10.30 -1.34
N ALA A 10 4.47 -9.91 -0.09
CA ALA A 10 5.54 -9.78 0.89
C ALA A 10 4.96 -9.71 2.29
N ASP A 11 5.74 -10.17 3.26
CA ASP A 11 5.44 -9.95 4.66
C ASP A 11 6.14 -8.66 5.06
N LEU A 12 5.39 -7.56 5.02
CA LEU A 12 5.95 -6.26 5.32
C LEU A 12 6.11 -6.08 6.82
N SER A 13 7.32 -5.75 7.21
CA SER A 13 7.64 -5.49 8.61
C SER A 13 7.09 -4.13 9.06
N ASP A 14 7.21 -3.87 10.35
CA ASP A 14 6.81 -2.61 10.96
C ASP A 14 7.49 -1.39 10.33
N GLU A 15 8.62 -1.58 9.66
CA GLU A 15 9.33 -0.51 8.98
C GLU A 15 8.48 0.15 7.91
N LEU A 16 7.71 -0.65 7.16
CA LEU A 16 6.84 -0.10 6.12
C LEU A 16 5.61 0.56 6.69
N SER A 17 5.11 0.07 7.81
CA SER A 17 4.02 0.75 8.51
C SER A 17 4.43 2.15 8.93
N GLY A 18 5.68 2.33 9.33
CA GLY A 18 6.20 3.65 9.68
C GLY A 18 6.39 4.57 8.48
N ALA A 19 6.69 4.00 7.30
CA ALA A 19 6.88 4.79 6.09
C ALA A 19 5.56 5.33 5.53
N PHE A 20 4.45 4.65 5.81
CA PHE A 20 3.14 5.03 5.29
C PHE A 20 2.13 5.18 6.43
N PRO A 21 2.21 6.27 7.20
CA PRO A 21 1.36 6.44 8.38
C PRO A 21 -0.13 6.54 8.05
N HIS A 22 -0.47 6.88 6.81
CA HIS A 22 -1.87 6.99 6.38
C HIS A 22 -2.46 5.67 5.91
N LEU A 23 -1.65 4.63 5.81
CA LEU A 23 -2.09 3.33 5.34
C LEU A 23 -2.10 2.33 6.48
N THR A 24 -3.13 1.50 6.50
CA THR A 24 -3.23 0.40 7.46
C THR A 24 -2.76 -0.88 6.78
N ALA A 25 -1.81 -1.56 7.38
CA ALA A 25 -1.29 -2.82 6.85
C ALA A 25 -2.03 -3.99 7.50
N ARG A 26 -2.51 -4.91 6.67
CA ARG A 26 -3.11 -6.16 7.12
C ARG A 26 -2.30 -7.30 6.57
N HIS A 27 -1.77 -8.12 7.49
CA HIS A 27 -0.94 -9.25 7.12
C HIS A 27 -1.79 -10.48 6.86
N GLY A 28 -1.61 -11.07 5.69
CA GLY A 28 -2.16 -12.38 5.38
C GLY A 28 -1.09 -13.45 5.54
N ALA A 29 -1.40 -14.68 5.08
CA ALA A 29 -0.47 -15.79 5.19
C ALA A 29 0.80 -15.55 4.34
N ASP A 30 0.62 -15.06 3.12
CA ASP A 30 1.73 -14.86 2.19
C ASP A 30 1.73 -13.47 1.56
N SER A 31 0.89 -12.57 2.06
CA SER A 31 0.76 -11.25 1.47
C SER A 31 0.40 -10.21 2.51
N THR A 32 0.60 -8.96 2.15
CA THR A 32 0.19 -7.83 2.97
C THR A 32 -0.73 -6.93 2.14
N THR A 33 -1.81 -6.47 2.74
CA THR A 33 -2.73 -5.54 2.11
C THR A 33 -2.62 -4.20 2.81
N LEU A 34 -2.31 -3.17 2.03
CA LEU A 34 -2.25 -1.79 2.52
C LEU A 34 -3.53 -1.08 2.13
N ILE A 35 -4.22 -0.51 3.10
CA ILE A 35 -5.48 0.20 2.88
C ILE A 35 -5.38 1.58 3.52
N GLY A 36 -5.78 2.59 2.78
CA GLY A 36 -5.80 3.93 3.33
C GLY A 36 -6.19 4.98 2.31
N LYS A 37 -6.27 6.21 2.77
CA LYS A 37 -6.60 7.33 1.90
C LYS A 37 -5.34 7.91 1.29
N VAL A 38 -5.44 8.21 0.00
CA VAL A 38 -4.37 8.81 -0.77
C VAL A 38 -4.87 10.17 -1.25
N THR A 39 -4.11 11.21 -0.99
CA THR A 39 -4.54 12.58 -1.30
C THR A 39 -4.51 12.86 -2.79
N ASP A 40 -3.52 12.33 -3.50
CA ASP A 40 -3.38 12.54 -4.93
C ASP A 40 -2.63 11.37 -5.56
N GLN A 41 -2.55 11.43 -6.89
CA GLN A 41 -1.88 10.40 -7.67
C GLN A 41 -0.37 10.35 -7.41
N GLN A 42 0.24 11.47 -7.10
CA GLN A 42 1.68 11.51 -6.81
C GLN A 42 2.00 10.75 -5.53
N GLU A 43 1.15 10.86 -4.52
CA GLU A 43 1.33 10.10 -3.29
C GLU A 43 1.24 8.60 -3.57
N LEU A 44 0.27 8.18 -4.39
CA LEU A 44 0.13 6.79 -4.78
C LEU A 44 1.38 6.29 -5.52
N LEU A 45 1.88 7.07 -6.46
CA LEU A 45 3.09 6.71 -7.21
C LEU A 45 4.29 6.61 -6.27
N GLY A 46 4.39 7.48 -5.27
CA GLY A 46 5.45 7.42 -4.29
C GLY A 46 5.43 6.13 -3.49
N VAL A 47 4.24 5.70 -3.06
CA VAL A 47 4.06 4.43 -2.37
C VAL A 47 4.49 3.26 -3.25
N MET A 48 4.01 3.24 -4.50
CA MET A 48 4.34 2.16 -5.43
C MET A 48 5.81 2.13 -5.75
N ASN A 49 6.44 3.29 -5.96
CA ASN A 49 7.86 3.36 -6.25
C ASN A 49 8.71 2.85 -5.09
N LEU A 50 8.32 3.17 -3.87
CA LEU A 50 9.04 2.67 -2.71
C LEU A 50 8.94 1.14 -2.61
N LEU A 51 7.75 0.59 -2.83
CA LEU A 51 7.54 -0.86 -2.80
C LEU A 51 8.40 -1.54 -3.86
N VAL A 52 8.41 -1.00 -5.07
CA VAL A 52 9.22 -1.56 -6.17
C VAL A 52 10.72 -1.47 -5.85
N SER A 53 11.15 -0.35 -5.29
CA SER A 53 12.57 -0.18 -4.95
C SER A 53 13.05 -1.14 -3.87
N MET A 54 12.13 -1.65 -3.05
CA MET A 54 12.41 -2.65 -2.04
C MET A 54 12.32 -4.08 -2.59
N GLY A 55 12.04 -4.24 -3.88
CA GLY A 55 11.91 -5.55 -4.49
C GLY A 55 10.60 -6.24 -4.19
N ILE A 56 9.60 -5.51 -3.78
CA ILE A 56 8.30 -6.06 -3.41
C ILE A 56 7.41 -6.11 -4.65
N GLU A 57 6.80 -7.26 -4.90
CA GLU A 57 5.88 -7.42 -6.01
C GLU A 57 4.49 -6.92 -5.64
N ILE A 58 3.96 -6.02 -6.46
CA ILE A 58 2.62 -5.48 -6.27
C ILE A 58 1.65 -6.38 -7.04
N LEU A 59 0.69 -6.97 -6.31
CA LEU A 59 -0.26 -7.92 -6.88
C LEU A 59 -1.54 -7.23 -7.35
N VAL A 60 -2.05 -6.32 -6.53
CA VAL A 60 -3.33 -5.66 -6.80
C VAL A 60 -3.25 -4.21 -6.37
N VAL A 61 -3.80 -3.33 -7.20
CA VAL A 61 -4.02 -1.93 -6.84
C VAL A 61 -5.47 -1.61 -7.19
N LEU A 62 -6.26 -1.28 -6.19
CA LEU A 62 -7.67 -0.96 -6.38
C LEU A 62 -7.98 0.41 -5.78
N ARG A 63 -8.80 1.15 -6.51
CA ARG A 63 -9.36 2.38 -5.98
C ARG A 63 -10.74 2.07 -5.41
N ILE A 64 -10.92 2.43 -4.14
CA ILE A 64 -12.19 2.24 -3.45
C ILE A 64 -12.93 3.56 -3.48
N PRO A 65 -14.13 3.62 -4.07
CA PRO A 65 -14.90 4.87 -4.11
C PRO A 65 -15.21 5.37 -2.70
N ASP A 66 -15.03 6.66 -2.49
CA ASP A 66 -15.51 7.32 -1.29
C ASP A 66 -16.98 7.68 -1.47
N GLU A 67 -17.77 7.35 -0.51
CA GLU A 67 -19.17 7.75 -0.49
C GLU A 67 -19.34 9.09 0.19
#